data_f6f619adc2a3fece0f983c377c11f1e4
#
_entry.id   f6f619adc2a3fece0f983c377c11f1e4
#
_cell.length_a   1.000
_cell.length_b   1.000
_cell.length_c   1.000
_cell.angle_alpha   90.00
_cell.angle_beta   90.00
_cell.angle_gamma   90.00
#
_symmetry.space_group_name_H-M   'P 1'
#
loop_
_entity.id
_entity.type
_entity.pdbx_description
1 polymer ?
#
loop_
_entity_poly.entity_id
_entity_poly.type
_entity_poly.pdbx_seq_one_letter_code
_entity_poly.pdbx_strand_id
1 'polypeptide(L)'
;VTHISSYILKIEENTPFYKVQNKLKLADDDMQAEMYLKAVEMLDSLGYKQYEISNFAKQGYESRHNTNYWRCGEYIGIGPSAHSFFEGKRFFYSRSMDDFNNNKLSFEGTGGDEEEFIMLSLRLKSGLNYSEFEEKFGYTLPSYIIKKAKEYEKYGYTNVTDKSISFTPKGFLVSNSIISELI
;
A
#
# COMPACT_ATOMS: atom_id res chain seq x y z
N VAL A 1 6.78 22.73 0.35
CA VAL A 1 6.49 21.44 -0.36
C VAL A 1 5.01 21.14 -0.27
N THR A 2 4.49 20.35 -1.20
CA THR A 2 3.05 20.01 -1.28
C THR A 2 2.76 18.54 -0.97
N HIS A 3 3.81 17.72 -0.92
CA HIS A 3 3.76 16.28 -0.70
C HIS A 3 4.91 15.82 0.20
N ILE A 4 4.65 14.89 1.11
CA ILE A 4 5.61 14.32 2.05
C ILE A 4 5.45 12.80 2.06
N SER A 5 6.58 12.10 1.93
CA SER A 5 6.65 10.65 2.13
C SER A 5 7.34 10.37 3.46
N SER A 6 6.70 9.60 4.33
CA SER A 6 7.22 9.24 5.65
C SER A 6 7.06 7.74 5.89
N TYR A 7 8.18 7.04 5.96
CA TYR A 7 8.23 5.60 6.08
C TYR A 7 8.75 5.18 7.46
N ILE A 8 8.19 4.12 8.02
CA ILE A 8 8.83 3.40 9.13
C ILE A 8 10.05 2.68 8.57
N LEU A 9 11.19 2.83 9.23
CA LEU A 9 12.44 2.20 8.79
C LEU A 9 12.32 0.68 8.92
N LYS A 10 12.44 -0.02 7.80
CA LYS A 10 12.61 -1.46 7.74
C LYS A 10 14.04 -1.79 7.28
N ILE A 11 14.74 -2.58 8.06
CA ILE A 11 16.08 -3.02 7.69
C ILE A 11 15.97 -4.31 6.90
N GLU A 12 16.34 -4.24 5.63
CA GLU A 12 16.30 -5.37 4.71
C GLU A 12 17.64 -6.12 4.71
N GLU A 13 17.58 -7.44 4.61
CA GLU A 13 18.75 -8.30 4.48
C GLU A 13 19.63 -7.89 3.28
N ASN A 14 20.92 -8.19 3.38
CA ASN A 14 21.91 -7.85 2.36
C ASN A 14 22.17 -6.34 2.13
N THR A 15 21.64 -5.47 3.00
CA THR A 15 21.95 -4.03 2.98
C THR A 15 23.11 -3.68 3.91
N PRO A 16 23.79 -2.53 3.71
CA PRO A 16 24.77 -2.03 4.68
C PRO A 16 24.18 -1.84 6.09
N PHE A 17 22.93 -1.40 6.20
CA PHE A 17 22.24 -1.24 7.49
C PHE A 17 22.07 -2.58 8.21
N TYR A 18 21.71 -3.64 7.50
CA TYR A 18 21.59 -4.99 8.07
C TYR A 18 22.88 -5.46 8.73
N LYS A 19 24.04 -5.17 8.10
CA LYS A 19 25.35 -5.57 8.63
C LYS A 19 25.73 -4.90 9.95
N VAL A 20 25.14 -3.75 10.23
CA VAL A 20 25.44 -2.95 11.43
C VAL A 20 24.24 -2.81 12.38
N GLN A 21 23.10 -3.46 12.10
CA GLN A 21 21.86 -3.31 12.86
C GLN A 21 22.03 -3.47 14.37
N ASN A 22 22.88 -4.40 14.82
CA ASN A 22 23.17 -4.66 16.23
C ASN A 22 23.92 -3.50 16.92
N LYS A 23 24.46 -2.54 16.15
CA LYS A 23 25.16 -1.35 16.65
C LYS A 23 24.27 -0.11 16.62
N LEU A 24 23.10 -0.20 15.99
CA LEU A 24 22.17 0.91 15.86
C LEU A 24 21.26 0.96 17.07
N LYS A 25 21.03 2.15 17.59
CA LYS A 25 19.99 2.40 18.60
C LYS A 25 18.68 2.68 17.88
N LEU A 26 18.00 1.61 17.48
CA LEU A 26 16.70 1.73 16.81
C LEU A 26 15.58 1.85 17.87
N ALA A 27 14.51 2.53 17.49
CA ALA A 27 13.28 2.50 18.24
C ALA A 27 12.68 1.08 18.19
N ASP A 28 12.15 0.61 19.29
CA ASP A 28 11.36 -0.63 19.33
C ASP A 28 10.01 -0.44 18.59
N ASP A 29 9.26 -1.50 18.45
CA ASP A 29 8.01 -1.49 17.67
C ASP A 29 6.97 -0.55 18.27
N ASP A 30 6.87 -0.47 19.60
CA ASP A 30 5.94 0.43 20.29
C ASP A 30 6.32 1.88 20.06
N MET A 31 7.59 2.23 20.18
CA MET A 31 8.09 3.58 19.90
C MET A 31 7.94 3.94 18.42
N GLN A 32 8.17 3.01 17.48
CA GLN A 32 7.94 3.25 16.06
C GLN A 32 6.45 3.51 15.77
N ALA A 33 5.55 2.78 16.44
CA ALA A 33 4.10 3.00 16.34
C ALA A 33 3.71 4.39 16.87
N GLU A 34 4.22 4.80 18.03
CA GLU A 34 4.00 6.14 18.56
C GLU A 34 4.54 7.24 17.63
N MET A 35 5.75 7.07 17.10
CA MET A 35 6.34 8.01 16.13
C MET A 35 5.48 8.15 14.88
N TYR A 36 4.96 7.03 14.34
CA TYR A 36 4.08 7.05 13.18
C TYR A 36 2.78 7.80 13.48
N LEU A 37 2.10 7.49 14.58
CA LEU A 37 0.84 8.15 14.95
C LEU A 37 1.06 9.65 15.18
N LYS A 38 2.17 10.02 15.81
CA LYS A 38 2.53 11.41 16.03
C LYS A 38 2.85 12.14 14.73
N ALA A 39 3.51 11.47 13.79
CA ALA A 39 3.76 12.03 12.45
C ALA A 39 2.46 12.29 11.69
N VAL A 40 1.51 11.34 11.74
CA VAL A 40 0.17 11.52 11.14
C VAL A 40 -0.55 12.74 11.73
N GLU A 41 -0.61 12.85 13.06
CA GLU A 41 -1.25 13.97 13.76
C GLU A 41 -0.58 15.32 13.41
N MET A 42 0.74 15.36 13.45
CA MET A 42 1.50 16.58 13.17
C MET A 42 1.33 17.02 11.72
N LEU A 43 1.44 16.11 10.76
CA LEU A 43 1.29 16.42 9.34
C LEU A 43 -0.14 16.88 9.03
N ASP A 44 -1.14 16.24 9.64
CA ASP A 44 -2.54 16.64 9.49
C ASP A 44 -2.77 18.09 9.99
N SER A 45 -2.19 18.43 11.14
CA SER A 45 -2.28 19.80 11.71
C SER A 45 -1.62 20.86 10.84
N LEU A 46 -0.63 20.47 10.02
CA LEU A 46 0.07 21.32 9.06
C LEU A 46 -0.58 21.34 7.67
N GLY A 47 -1.75 20.67 7.52
CA GLY A 47 -2.52 20.64 6.29
C GLY A 47 -2.07 19.58 5.28
N TYR A 48 -1.24 18.62 5.71
CA TYR A 48 -0.88 17.45 4.90
C TYR A 48 -1.75 16.26 5.29
N LYS A 49 -2.73 15.94 4.48
CA LYS A 49 -3.62 14.81 4.74
C LYS A 49 -2.99 13.50 4.29
N GLN A 50 -3.06 12.50 5.15
CA GLN A 50 -2.68 11.15 4.78
C GLN A 50 -3.63 10.65 3.68
N TYR A 51 -3.13 10.25 2.52
CA TYR A 51 -3.94 9.69 1.44
C TYR A 51 -3.67 8.21 1.20
N GLU A 52 -2.51 7.68 1.65
CA GLU A 52 -2.19 6.26 1.70
C GLU A 52 -1.26 5.97 2.88
N ILE A 53 -0.83 4.73 3.05
CA ILE A 53 -0.15 4.23 4.26
C ILE A 53 1.10 5.07 4.68
N SER A 54 1.87 5.61 3.72
CA SER A 54 3.15 6.29 3.99
C SER A 54 3.26 7.69 3.37
N ASN A 55 2.22 8.14 2.67
CA ASN A 55 2.28 9.40 1.94
C ASN A 55 1.18 10.39 2.37
N PHE A 56 1.58 11.65 2.43
CA PHE A 56 0.78 12.77 2.89
C PHE A 56 0.85 13.90 1.86
N ALA A 57 -0.25 14.58 1.60
CA ALA A 57 -0.29 15.66 0.64
C ALA A 57 -1.22 16.79 1.08
N LYS A 58 -0.98 18.00 0.58
CA LYS A 58 -2.00 19.02 0.55
C LYS A 58 -3.10 18.61 -0.42
N GLN A 59 -4.31 19.03 -0.18
CA GLN A 59 -5.47 18.71 -1.02
C GLN A 59 -5.18 18.98 -2.51
N GLY A 60 -5.38 17.96 -3.37
CA GLY A 60 -5.14 18.02 -4.81
C GLY A 60 -3.69 17.78 -5.25
N TYR A 61 -2.79 17.46 -4.30
CA TYR A 61 -1.39 17.14 -4.58
C TYR A 61 -1.03 15.69 -4.26
N GLU A 62 -2.02 14.82 -4.10
CA GLU A 62 -1.83 13.39 -3.97
C GLU A 62 -1.14 12.83 -5.22
N SER A 63 -0.18 11.92 -5.04
CA SER A 63 0.51 11.30 -6.17
C SER A 63 -0.45 10.41 -6.96
N ARG A 64 -0.80 10.84 -8.17
CA ARG A 64 -1.62 10.04 -9.09
C ARG A 64 -0.96 8.72 -9.45
N HIS A 65 0.36 8.72 -9.56
CA HIS A 65 1.14 7.53 -9.86
C HIS A 65 1.04 6.48 -8.73
N ASN A 66 1.28 6.89 -7.47
CA ASN A 66 1.13 6.00 -6.32
C ASN A 66 -0.32 5.50 -6.16
N THR A 67 -1.28 6.41 -6.32
CA THR A 67 -2.71 6.06 -6.26
C THR A 67 -3.10 5.05 -7.34
N ASN A 68 -2.52 5.15 -8.55
CA ASN A 68 -2.75 4.19 -9.62
C ASN A 68 -2.30 2.77 -9.21
N TYR A 69 -1.16 2.62 -8.56
CA TYR A 69 -0.73 1.32 -8.03
C TYR A 69 -1.69 0.77 -6.99
N TRP A 70 -2.10 1.60 -6.03
CA TRP A 70 -3.01 1.19 -4.96
C TRP A 70 -4.44 0.89 -5.46
N ARG A 71 -4.83 1.40 -6.61
CA ARG A 71 -6.09 1.07 -7.31
C ARG A 71 -5.95 -0.11 -8.26
N CYS A 72 -4.84 -0.82 -8.20
CA CYS A 72 -4.55 -1.92 -9.12
C CYS A 72 -4.66 -1.52 -10.60
N GLY A 73 -4.24 -0.28 -10.92
CA GLY A 73 -4.24 0.27 -12.26
C GLY A 73 -3.01 -0.19 -13.05
N GLU A 74 -3.15 -0.26 -14.36
CA GLU A 74 -2.08 -0.68 -15.26
C GLU A 74 -0.95 0.36 -15.34
N TYR A 75 0.26 -0.13 -15.55
CA TYR A 75 1.46 0.69 -15.74
C TYR A 75 2.54 -0.06 -16.52
N ILE A 76 3.39 0.71 -17.21
CA ILE A 76 4.58 0.21 -17.91
C ILE A 76 5.82 0.77 -17.24
N GLY A 77 6.69 -0.12 -16.77
CA GLY A 77 8.01 0.21 -16.25
C GLY A 77 9.06 0.23 -17.38
N ILE A 78 9.96 1.22 -17.36
CA ILE A 78 11.00 1.38 -18.36
C ILE A 78 12.36 1.35 -17.67
N GLY A 79 13.22 0.47 -18.12
CA GLY A 79 14.59 0.34 -17.63
C GLY A 79 14.90 -1.00 -16.93
N PRO A 80 16.18 -1.28 -16.64
CA PRO A 80 16.58 -2.45 -15.87
C PRO A 80 15.90 -2.47 -14.49
N SER A 81 15.49 -3.63 -14.05
CA SER A 81 14.70 -3.87 -12.83
C SER A 81 13.29 -3.23 -12.81
N ALA A 82 12.83 -2.64 -13.90
CA ALA A 82 11.50 -2.06 -13.94
C ALA A 82 10.44 -3.16 -14.12
N HIS A 83 9.42 -3.13 -13.23
CA HIS A 83 8.25 -3.99 -13.31
C HIS A 83 7.12 -3.29 -14.04
N SER A 84 6.26 -4.07 -14.66
CA SER A 84 5.06 -3.62 -15.37
C SER A 84 3.86 -4.46 -14.97
N PHE A 85 2.68 -3.84 -15.00
CA PHE A 85 1.39 -4.51 -14.94
C PHE A 85 0.54 -3.99 -16.07
N PHE A 86 0.27 -4.81 -17.08
CA PHE A 86 -0.47 -4.40 -18.28
C PHE A 86 -1.23 -5.59 -18.89
N GLU A 87 -2.46 -5.38 -19.32
CA GLU A 87 -3.36 -6.42 -19.85
C GLU A 87 -3.45 -7.65 -18.93
N GLY A 88 -3.57 -7.42 -17.61
CA GLY A 88 -3.66 -8.46 -16.61
C GLY A 88 -2.37 -9.28 -16.38
N LYS A 89 -1.25 -8.87 -16.96
CA LYS A 89 0.05 -9.56 -16.88
C LYS A 89 1.07 -8.75 -16.12
N ARG A 90 1.87 -9.42 -15.29
CA ARG A 90 3.04 -8.85 -14.64
C ARG A 90 4.30 -9.35 -15.34
N PHE A 91 5.17 -8.41 -15.67
CA PHE A 91 6.45 -8.69 -16.30
C PHE A 91 7.47 -7.63 -15.90
N PHE A 92 8.73 -7.94 -16.06
CA PHE A 92 9.82 -7.05 -15.67
C PHE A 92 11.05 -7.25 -16.54
N TYR A 93 11.91 -6.24 -16.55
CA TYR A 93 13.29 -6.39 -17.02
C TYR A 93 14.20 -6.82 -15.86
N SER A 94 15.13 -7.73 -16.13
CA SER A 94 16.17 -8.07 -15.17
C SER A 94 17.06 -6.84 -14.86
N ARG A 95 17.97 -6.96 -13.89
CA ARG A 95 18.94 -5.90 -13.60
C ARG A 95 20.00 -5.70 -14.69
N SER A 96 20.06 -6.60 -15.67
CA SER A 96 21.04 -6.57 -16.76
C SER A 96 20.69 -5.50 -17.79
N MET A 97 21.64 -4.59 -18.04
CA MET A 97 21.54 -3.64 -19.15
C MET A 97 21.48 -4.36 -20.49
N ASP A 98 22.19 -5.48 -20.65
CA ASP A 98 22.20 -6.26 -21.89
C ASP A 98 20.82 -6.88 -22.14
N ASP A 99 20.16 -7.43 -21.12
CA ASP A 99 18.79 -7.96 -21.24
C ASP A 99 17.82 -6.84 -21.61
N PHE A 100 17.94 -5.67 -20.98
CA PHE A 100 17.12 -4.51 -21.32
C PHE A 100 17.34 -4.04 -22.75
N ASN A 101 18.59 -3.87 -23.19
CA ASN A 101 18.93 -3.45 -24.56
C ASN A 101 18.48 -4.46 -25.61
N ASN A 102 18.43 -5.74 -25.26
CA ASN A 102 17.93 -6.81 -26.13
C ASN A 102 16.43 -7.08 -25.96
N ASN A 103 15.70 -6.21 -25.26
CA ASN A 103 14.26 -6.31 -25.00
C ASN A 103 13.83 -7.67 -24.40
N LYS A 104 14.68 -8.23 -23.51
CA LYS A 104 14.41 -9.52 -22.89
C LYS A 104 13.55 -9.35 -21.63
N LEU A 105 12.27 -9.49 -21.80
CA LEU A 105 11.29 -9.46 -20.73
C LEU A 105 11.20 -10.80 -20.00
N SER A 106 10.99 -10.74 -18.69
CA SER A 106 10.66 -11.87 -17.82
C SER A 106 9.21 -11.77 -17.42
N PHE A 107 8.44 -12.83 -17.62
CA PHE A 107 7.05 -12.93 -17.18
C PHE A 107 7.02 -13.36 -15.70
N GLU A 108 6.25 -12.64 -14.88
CA GLU A 108 6.15 -12.87 -13.45
C GLU A 108 4.84 -13.58 -13.08
N GLY A 109 3.78 -13.37 -13.85
CA GLY A 109 2.47 -13.99 -13.62
C GLY A 109 1.32 -13.12 -14.10
N THR A 110 0.12 -13.50 -13.72
CA THR A 110 -1.09 -12.68 -13.83
C THR A 110 -1.25 -11.82 -12.58
N GLY A 111 -2.01 -10.73 -12.70
CA GLY A 111 -2.33 -9.86 -11.58
C GLY A 111 -3.70 -9.23 -11.76
N GLY A 112 -4.11 -8.43 -10.80
CA GLY A 112 -5.40 -7.74 -10.83
C GLY A 112 -6.58 -8.59 -10.41
N ASP A 113 -6.34 -9.70 -9.70
CA ASP A 113 -7.37 -10.51 -9.08
C ASP A 113 -8.00 -9.82 -7.85
N GLU A 114 -8.98 -10.47 -7.25
CA GLU A 114 -9.74 -9.92 -6.13
C GLU A 114 -8.88 -9.69 -4.89
N GLU A 115 -8.05 -10.66 -4.55
CA GLU A 115 -7.19 -10.58 -3.36
C GLU A 115 -6.20 -9.43 -3.50
N GLU A 116 -5.58 -9.29 -4.67
CA GLU A 116 -4.67 -8.19 -4.94
C GLU A 116 -5.39 -6.84 -4.94
N PHE A 117 -6.57 -6.74 -5.54
CA PHE A 117 -7.35 -5.51 -5.55
C PHE A 117 -7.75 -5.09 -4.12
N ILE A 118 -8.21 -6.03 -3.29
CA ILE A 118 -8.55 -5.77 -1.89
C ILE A 118 -7.32 -5.31 -1.11
N MET A 119 -6.22 -6.06 -1.24
CA MET A 119 -4.95 -5.76 -0.57
C MET A 119 -4.44 -4.36 -0.90
N LEU A 120 -4.42 -4.00 -2.18
CA LEU A 120 -3.91 -2.72 -2.65
C LEU A 120 -4.85 -1.57 -2.27
N SER A 121 -6.16 -1.72 -2.46
CA SER A 121 -7.14 -0.69 -2.12
C SER A 121 -7.11 -0.34 -0.64
N LEU A 122 -6.89 -1.30 0.24
CA LEU A 122 -6.76 -1.07 1.68
C LEU A 122 -5.47 -0.32 2.08
N ARG A 123 -4.53 -0.08 1.18
CA ARG A 123 -3.40 0.84 1.42
C ARG A 123 -3.78 2.31 1.30
N LEU A 124 -4.88 2.60 0.61
CA LEU A 124 -5.41 3.95 0.52
C LEU A 124 -6.19 4.34 1.78
N LYS A 125 -6.14 5.62 2.15
CA LYS A 125 -6.97 6.18 3.21
C LYS A 125 -8.46 6.14 2.86
N SER A 126 -8.81 6.21 1.58
CA SER A 126 -10.17 5.99 1.06
C SER A 126 -10.63 4.54 1.20
N GLY A 127 -9.68 3.59 1.26
CA GLY A 127 -9.94 2.17 1.44
C GLY A 127 -10.50 1.45 0.22
N LEU A 128 -11.05 0.27 0.49
CA LEU A 128 -11.75 -0.59 -0.47
C LEU A 128 -13.18 -0.08 -0.67
N ASN A 129 -13.47 0.43 -1.85
CA ASN A 129 -14.81 0.89 -2.23
C ASN A 129 -15.64 -0.25 -2.83
N TYR A 130 -16.87 -0.46 -2.36
CA TYR A 130 -17.72 -1.57 -2.80
C TYR A 130 -18.16 -1.43 -4.25
N SER A 131 -18.44 -0.22 -4.72
CA SER A 131 -18.84 -0.01 -6.11
C SER A 131 -17.65 -0.16 -7.09
N GLU A 132 -16.43 0.23 -6.70
CA GLU A 132 -15.22 -0.01 -7.50
C GLU A 132 -14.93 -1.52 -7.61
N PHE A 133 -15.16 -2.28 -6.54
CA PHE A 133 -15.04 -3.74 -6.55
C PHE A 133 -16.08 -4.37 -7.48
N GLU A 134 -17.34 -4.00 -7.33
CA GLU A 134 -18.45 -4.53 -8.14
C GLU A 134 -18.27 -4.17 -9.63
N GLU A 135 -17.83 -2.96 -9.95
CA GLU A 135 -17.53 -2.54 -11.32
C GLU A 135 -16.41 -3.39 -11.94
N LYS A 136 -15.37 -3.70 -11.16
CA LYS A 136 -14.20 -4.46 -11.65
C LYS A 136 -14.50 -5.96 -11.83
N PHE A 137 -15.24 -6.58 -10.90
CA PHE A 137 -15.41 -8.03 -10.84
C PHE A 137 -16.81 -8.50 -11.24
N GLY A 138 -17.79 -7.60 -11.35
CA GLY A 138 -19.16 -7.92 -11.80
C GLY A 138 -20.07 -8.49 -10.72
N TYR A 139 -19.64 -8.51 -9.46
CA TYR A 139 -20.44 -8.95 -8.31
C TYR A 139 -20.03 -8.20 -7.04
N THR A 140 -20.89 -8.23 -6.04
CA THR A 140 -20.70 -7.51 -4.78
C THR A 140 -19.61 -8.12 -3.91
N LEU A 141 -18.90 -7.27 -3.15
CA LEU A 141 -17.90 -7.72 -2.19
C LEU A 141 -18.46 -8.79 -1.24
N PRO A 142 -17.78 -9.93 -1.07
CA PRO A 142 -18.24 -10.99 -0.17
C PRO A 142 -18.53 -10.51 1.24
N SER A 143 -19.70 -10.84 1.77
CA SER A 143 -20.19 -10.34 3.05
C SER A 143 -19.32 -10.74 4.26
N TYR A 144 -18.56 -11.83 4.15
CA TYR A 144 -17.64 -12.25 5.21
C TYR A 144 -16.50 -11.25 5.41
N ILE A 145 -16.01 -10.60 4.34
CA ILE A 145 -14.98 -9.55 4.40
C ILE A 145 -15.49 -8.35 5.19
N ILE A 146 -16.71 -7.90 4.89
CA ILE A 146 -17.35 -6.79 5.60
C ILE A 146 -17.55 -7.14 7.09
N LYS A 147 -18.02 -8.36 7.35
CA LYS A 147 -18.22 -8.84 8.71
C LYS A 147 -16.90 -8.88 9.50
N LYS A 148 -15.85 -9.41 8.89
CA LYS A 148 -14.53 -9.49 9.51
C LYS A 148 -13.94 -8.11 9.75
N ALA A 149 -14.06 -7.19 8.79
CA ALA A 149 -13.62 -5.80 8.96
C ALA A 149 -14.34 -5.10 10.13
N LYS A 150 -15.65 -5.36 10.34
CA LYS A 150 -16.42 -4.85 11.49
C LYS A 150 -15.94 -5.39 12.84
N GLU A 151 -15.32 -6.57 12.89
CA GLU A 151 -14.69 -7.08 14.10
C GLU A 151 -13.51 -6.21 14.51
N TYR A 152 -12.71 -5.77 13.54
CA TYR A 152 -11.57 -4.88 13.77
C TYR A 152 -11.95 -3.42 14.06
N GLU A 153 -13.15 -2.99 13.63
CA GLU A 153 -13.69 -1.67 13.97
C GLU A 153 -13.87 -1.49 15.48
N LYS A 154 -14.24 -2.55 16.20
CA LYS A 154 -14.38 -2.54 17.65
C LYS A 154 -13.06 -2.20 18.38
N TYR A 155 -11.93 -2.44 17.74
CA TYR A 155 -10.59 -2.13 18.27
C TYR A 155 -10.03 -0.82 17.69
N GLY A 156 -10.80 -0.13 16.86
CA GLY A 156 -10.41 1.14 16.23
C GLY A 156 -9.38 1.00 15.11
N TYR A 157 -9.29 -0.17 14.46
CA TYR A 157 -8.36 -0.40 13.36
C TYR A 157 -8.98 -0.09 11.99
N THR A 158 -10.27 -0.33 11.83
CA THR A 158 -10.99 -0.12 10.58
C THR A 158 -12.13 0.87 10.76
N ASN A 159 -12.58 1.45 9.66
CA ASN A 159 -13.87 2.14 9.54
C ASN A 159 -14.66 1.41 8.46
N VAL A 160 -15.87 0.96 8.79
CA VAL A 160 -16.73 0.23 7.87
C VAL A 160 -18.01 1.05 7.66
N THR A 161 -18.24 1.47 6.42
CA THR A 161 -19.43 2.25 6.04
C THR A 161 -20.33 1.40 5.14
N ASP A 162 -21.42 1.99 4.66
CA ASP A 162 -22.27 1.43 3.61
C ASP A 162 -21.61 1.41 2.22
N LYS A 163 -20.43 2.06 2.07
CA LYS A 163 -19.74 2.24 0.78
C LYS A 163 -18.33 1.67 0.73
N SER A 164 -17.67 1.53 1.89
CA SER A 164 -16.24 1.18 1.91
C SER A 164 -15.77 0.59 3.24
N ILE A 165 -14.62 -0.08 3.17
CA ILE A 165 -13.78 -0.45 4.31
C ILE A 165 -12.48 0.33 4.19
N SER A 166 -12.06 1.02 5.25
CA SER A 166 -10.78 1.72 5.28
C SER A 166 -10.06 1.54 6.60
N PHE A 167 -8.74 1.71 6.60
CA PHE A 167 -7.97 1.71 7.84
C PHE A 167 -7.94 3.08 8.51
N THR A 168 -7.95 3.06 9.85
CA THR A 168 -7.53 4.19 10.67
C THR A 168 -5.99 4.30 10.62
N PRO A 169 -5.38 5.41 11.09
CA PRO A 169 -3.93 5.45 11.26
C PRO A 169 -3.39 4.30 12.14
N LYS A 170 -4.15 3.93 13.19
CA LYS A 170 -3.82 2.79 14.04
C LYS A 170 -3.93 1.45 13.30
N GLY A 171 -4.91 1.34 12.40
CA GLY A 171 -5.09 0.15 11.55
C GLY A 171 -3.97 -0.04 10.53
N PHE A 172 -3.39 1.03 10.01
CA PHE A 172 -2.26 0.93 9.09
C PHE A 172 -1.03 0.27 9.73
N LEU A 173 -0.80 0.43 11.02
CA LEU A 173 0.32 -0.20 11.74
C LEU A 173 0.24 -1.74 11.73
N VAL A 174 -0.95 -2.31 11.68
CA VAL A 174 -1.21 -3.76 11.69
C VAL A 174 -1.90 -4.24 10.41
N SER A 175 -1.88 -3.42 9.37
CA SER A 175 -2.64 -3.65 8.14
C SER A 175 -2.31 -4.99 7.45
N ASN A 176 -1.05 -5.42 7.45
CA ASN A 176 -0.66 -6.70 6.86
C ASN A 176 -1.39 -7.88 7.52
N SER A 177 -1.41 -7.91 8.86
CA SER A 177 -2.09 -8.97 9.61
C SER A 177 -3.60 -8.95 9.36
N ILE A 178 -4.22 -7.76 9.34
CA ILE A 178 -5.66 -7.66 9.09
C ILE A 178 -5.98 -8.06 7.66
N ILE A 179 -5.22 -7.58 6.66
CA ILE A 179 -5.45 -7.92 5.26
C ILE A 179 -5.36 -9.44 5.05
N SER A 180 -4.35 -10.12 5.61
CA SER A 180 -4.20 -11.58 5.47
C SER A 180 -5.33 -12.39 6.12
N GLU A 181 -6.18 -11.77 6.94
CA GLU A 181 -7.37 -12.41 7.49
C GLU A 181 -8.66 -12.04 6.74
N LEU A 182 -8.59 -11.04 5.85
CA LEU A 182 -9.72 -10.62 5.02
C LEU A 182 -9.78 -11.36 3.68
N ILE A 183 -8.60 -11.83 3.19
CA ILE A 183 -8.41 -12.49 1.90
C ILE A 183 -7.97 -13.93 2.05
#